data_15cc8b1fe14d6a119790396160623e41
#
_entry.id   15cc8b1fe14d6a119790396160623e41
#
_cell.length_a   1.000
_cell.length_b   1.000
_cell.length_c   1.000
_cell.angle_alpha   90.00
_cell.angle_beta   90.00
_cell.angle_gamma   90.00
#
_symmetry.space_group_name_H-M   'P 1'
#
loop_
_entity.id
_entity.type
_entity.pdbx_description
1 polymer ?
#
loop_
_entity_poly.entity_id
_entity_poly.type
_entity_poly.pdbx_seq_one_letter_code
_entity_poly.pdbx_strand_id
1 'polypeptide(L)'
;MTKPKHRRGFRFYASIYRKILVQDLKSKMSYRADFIISTIGMIMTNLSGFVTFLILFKNFPSINGWDYHHMLFLYGFSLIALTPVQCFFDNNWNLRFQVQSGDFIKYCFRPINVFFYFMSEVFDVKGLGQLAFGVGTLVYAWVNIGIPVTPLVIAKLILFLLTASLFMIAIMNAAAATCFWIVGSGYVMVIMFRFKDFAKYPSSIFHGIFRILFTFVIPIAFVAYYPSLAILESESVPVLTWCAPALGVLFFYLSYKFWMLGVRKYDFTGS
;
A
#
# COMPACT_ATOMS: atom_id res chain seq x y z
N MET A 1 -33.38 -28.84 -1.06
CA MET A 1 -32.41 -29.23 0.00
C MET A 1 -31.24 -28.29 -0.04
N THR A 2 -31.25 -27.26 0.78
CA THR A 2 -30.15 -26.28 0.92
C THR A 2 -29.06 -26.91 1.80
N LYS A 3 -27.93 -27.28 1.21
CA LYS A 3 -26.75 -27.70 1.97
C LYS A 3 -26.33 -26.55 2.94
N PRO A 4 -26.03 -26.85 4.21
CA PRO A 4 -25.61 -25.83 5.16
C PRO A 4 -24.33 -25.16 4.63
N LYS A 5 -24.34 -23.82 4.53
CA LYS A 5 -23.14 -23.01 4.31
C LYS A 5 -22.19 -23.27 5.49
N HIS A 6 -21.31 -24.25 5.37
CA HIS A 6 -20.18 -24.38 6.29
C HIS A 6 -19.44 -23.02 6.29
N ARG A 7 -19.51 -22.28 7.39
CA ARG A 7 -18.67 -21.11 7.60
C ARG A 7 -17.22 -21.59 7.52
N ARG A 8 -16.59 -21.35 6.38
CA ARG A 8 -15.19 -21.70 6.17
C ARG A 8 -14.36 -20.86 7.11
N GLY A 9 -13.73 -21.49 8.11
CA GLY A 9 -12.98 -20.79 9.15
C GLY A 9 -11.65 -20.23 8.64
N PHE A 10 -10.99 -19.41 9.46
CA PHE A 10 -9.68 -18.81 9.19
C PHE A 10 -8.64 -19.83 8.71
N ARG A 11 -8.59 -21.02 9.35
CA ARG A 11 -7.66 -22.11 8.97
C ARG A 11 -7.82 -22.57 7.52
N PHE A 12 -9.04 -22.58 6.99
CA PHE A 12 -9.31 -22.94 5.60
C PHE A 12 -8.69 -21.91 4.64
N TYR A 13 -8.92 -20.61 4.88
CA TYR A 13 -8.37 -19.54 4.04
C TYR A 13 -6.84 -19.48 4.15
N ALA A 14 -6.27 -19.63 5.32
CA ALA A 14 -4.83 -19.66 5.53
C ALA A 14 -4.16 -20.85 4.81
N SER A 15 -4.79 -22.04 4.82
CA SER A 15 -4.29 -23.21 4.08
C SER A 15 -4.30 -23.00 2.57
N ILE A 16 -5.38 -22.39 2.04
CA ILE A 16 -5.47 -22.07 0.60
C ILE A 16 -4.41 -21.03 0.23
N TYR A 17 -4.32 -19.96 0.98
CA TYR A 17 -3.33 -18.91 0.73
C TYR A 17 -1.91 -19.47 0.69
N ARG A 18 -1.53 -20.31 1.68
CA ARG A 18 -0.21 -20.96 1.71
C ARG A 18 0.06 -21.80 0.45
N LYS A 19 -0.93 -22.55 -0.04
CA LYS A 19 -0.77 -23.37 -1.24
C LYS A 19 -0.57 -22.52 -2.49
N ILE A 20 -1.37 -21.46 -2.65
CA ILE A 20 -1.26 -20.52 -3.78
C ILE A 20 0.10 -19.81 -3.72
N LEU A 21 0.49 -19.29 -2.56
CA LEU A 21 1.77 -18.62 -2.34
C LEU A 21 2.96 -19.49 -2.71
N VAL A 22 2.97 -20.76 -2.26
CA VAL A 22 4.05 -21.70 -2.58
C VAL A 22 4.10 -21.98 -4.10
N GLN A 23 2.96 -22.08 -4.75
CA GLN A 23 2.89 -22.29 -6.19
C GLN A 23 3.40 -21.08 -6.97
N ASP A 24 2.99 -19.86 -6.58
CA ASP A 24 3.44 -18.61 -7.21
C ASP A 24 4.97 -18.42 -7.03
N LEU A 25 5.48 -18.65 -5.81
CA LEU A 25 6.92 -18.57 -5.54
C LEU A 25 7.72 -19.59 -6.37
N LYS A 26 7.25 -20.83 -6.49
CA LYS A 26 7.90 -21.84 -7.35
C LYS A 26 7.94 -21.41 -8.82
N SER A 27 6.85 -20.83 -9.32
CA SER A 27 6.80 -20.29 -10.68
C SER A 27 7.83 -19.17 -10.87
N LYS A 28 7.90 -18.21 -9.96
CA LYS A 28 8.85 -17.10 -10.02
C LYS A 28 10.31 -17.54 -9.90
N MET A 29 10.59 -18.56 -9.11
CA MET A 29 11.93 -19.15 -9.01
C MET A 29 12.42 -19.78 -10.32
N SER A 30 11.52 -20.13 -11.23
CA SER A 30 11.90 -20.61 -12.56
C SER A 30 12.41 -19.50 -13.46
N TYR A 31 12.06 -18.24 -13.20
CA TYR A 31 12.49 -17.04 -13.93
C TYR A 31 13.44 -16.17 -13.09
N ARG A 32 14.55 -16.76 -12.64
CA ARG A 32 15.51 -16.12 -11.71
C ARG A 32 16.09 -14.81 -12.23
N ALA A 33 16.36 -14.71 -13.54
CA ALA A 33 16.94 -13.52 -14.14
C ALA A 33 15.99 -12.31 -14.01
N ASP A 34 14.69 -12.49 -14.34
CA ASP A 34 13.69 -11.43 -14.22
C ASP A 34 13.53 -10.97 -12.77
N PHE A 35 13.54 -11.91 -11.83
CA PHE A 35 13.47 -11.60 -10.39
C PHE A 35 14.67 -10.74 -9.94
N ILE A 36 15.91 -11.12 -10.34
CA ILE A 36 17.13 -10.39 -9.96
C ILE A 36 17.12 -8.99 -10.56
N ILE A 37 16.87 -8.87 -11.88
CA ILE A 37 16.83 -7.57 -12.58
C ILE A 37 15.79 -6.64 -11.94
N SER A 38 14.61 -7.15 -11.69
CA SER A 38 13.52 -6.37 -11.09
C SER A 38 13.83 -5.92 -9.66
N THR A 39 14.48 -6.80 -8.87
CA THR A 39 14.88 -6.48 -7.48
C THR A 39 15.97 -5.41 -7.48
N ILE A 40 16.96 -5.50 -8.37
CA ILE A 40 17.99 -4.46 -8.54
C ILE A 40 17.35 -3.13 -8.96
N GLY A 41 16.44 -3.15 -9.92
CA GLY A 41 15.71 -1.96 -10.37
C GLY A 41 14.96 -1.28 -9.22
N MET A 42 14.31 -2.04 -8.34
CA MET A 42 13.64 -1.52 -7.16
C MET A 42 14.63 -0.90 -6.16
N ILE A 43 15.74 -1.58 -5.88
CA ILE A 43 16.77 -1.05 -4.99
C ILE A 43 17.31 0.28 -5.54
N MET A 44 17.60 0.35 -6.84
CA MET A 44 18.06 1.58 -7.49
C MET A 44 17.03 2.71 -7.39
N THR A 45 15.74 2.40 -7.56
CA THR A 45 14.65 3.38 -7.40
C THR A 45 14.58 3.93 -5.98
N ASN A 46 14.65 3.05 -4.97
CA ASN A 46 14.63 3.47 -3.56
C ASN A 46 15.90 4.25 -3.20
N LEU A 47 17.05 3.80 -3.67
CA LEU A 47 18.32 4.51 -3.47
C LEU A 47 18.30 5.90 -4.12
N SER A 48 17.72 6.05 -5.31
CA SER A 48 17.52 7.34 -5.97
C SER A 48 16.71 8.30 -5.09
N GLY A 49 15.63 7.82 -4.46
CA GLY A 49 14.85 8.61 -3.51
C GLY A 49 15.67 9.07 -2.29
N PHE A 50 16.47 8.18 -1.74
CA PHE A 50 17.38 8.49 -0.61
C PHE A 50 18.43 9.54 -1.01
N VAL A 51 19.09 9.36 -2.15
CA VAL A 51 20.08 10.30 -2.68
C VAL A 51 19.45 11.65 -3.00
N THR A 52 18.21 11.68 -3.47
CA THR A 52 17.49 12.94 -3.70
C THR A 52 17.37 13.75 -2.42
N PHE A 53 17.00 13.15 -1.31
CA PHE A 53 16.96 13.85 -0.02
C PHE A 53 18.36 14.28 0.43
N LEU A 54 19.37 13.46 0.23
CA LEU A 54 20.75 13.80 0.58
C LEU A 54 21.24 15.05 -0.15
N ILE A 55 21.01 15.12 -1.47
CA ILE A 55 21.38 16.29 -2.29
C ILE A 55 20.55 17.52 -1.89
N LEU A 56 19.25 17.35 -1.65
CA LEU A 56 18.35 18.43 -1.29
C LEU A 56 18.79 19.08 0.02
N PHE A 57 19.03 18.29 1.06
CA PHE A 57 19.40 18.80 2.38
C PHE A 57 20.87 19.22 2.51
N LYS A 58 21.73 18.87 1.55
CA LYS A 58 23.05 19.46 1.42
C LYS A 58 22.98 20.96 1.07
N ASN A 59 21.95 21.37 0.32
CA ASN A 59 21.75 22.76 -0.11
C ASN A 59 20.77 23.54 0.79
N PHE A 60 19.84 22.85 1.46
CA PHE A 60 18.79 23.44 2.29
C PHE A 60 18.80 22.76 3.67
N PRO A 61 19.22 23.45 4.75
CA PRO A 61 19.31 22.84 6.09
C PRO A 61 17.97 22.30 6.60
N SER A 62 16.87 22.98 6.26
CA SER A 62 15.51 22.56 6.60
C SER A 62 14.52 23.03 5.53
N ILE A 63 13.41 22.32 5.39
CA ILE A 63 12.31 22.66 4.51
C ILE A 63 11.04 22.69 5.35
N ASN A 64 10.49 23.88 5.56
CA ASN A 64 9.25 24.07 6.32
C ASN A 64 9.29 23.44 7.75
N GLY A 65 10.43 23.53 8.42
CA GLY A 65 10.65 22.95 9.74
C GLY A 65 11.06 21.47 9.77
N TRP A 66 11.16 20.84 8.60
CA TRP A 66 11.61 19.45 8.46
C TRP A 66 13.09 19.40 8.07
N ASP A 67 13.91 18.75 8.89
CA ASP A 67 15.30 18.47 8.59
C ASP A 67 15.49 17.16 7.80
N TYR A 68 16.73 16.84 7.46
CA TYR A 68 17.10 15.64 6.72
C TYR A 68 16.62 14.35 7.39
N HIS A 69 16.83 14.20 8.71
CA HIS A 69 16.50 12.95 9.39
C HIS A 69 14.99 12.78 9.57
N HIS A 70 14.25 13.85 9.81
CA HIS A 70 12.78 13.80 9.84
C HIS A 70 12.20 13.43 8.47
N MET A 71 12.76 13.93 7.36
CA MET A 71 12.36 13.54 6.01
C MET A 71 12.70 12.09 5.69
N LEU A 72 13.86 11.61 6.13
CA LEU A 72 14.22 10.19 5.99
C LEU A 72 13.29 9.28 6.82
N PHE A 73 12.85 9.75 7.99
CA PHE A 73 11.86 9.02 8.79
C PHE A 73 10.56 8.85 8.01
N LEU A 74 10.01 9.92 7.44
CA LEU A 74 8.83 9.87 6.57
C LEU A 74 9.04 8.94 5.37
N TYR A 75 10.20 9.02 4.74
CA TYR A 75 10.52 8.19 3.60
C TYR A 75 10.56 6.70 3.97
N GLY A 76 11.32 6.33 5.01
CA GLY A 76 11.37 4.95 5.50
C GLY A 76 10.00 4.44 5.94
N PHE A 77 9.24 5.26 6.67
CA PHE A 77 7.87 4.94 7.08
C PHE A 77 6.96 4.68 5.87
N SER A 78 7.01 5.56 4.86
CA SER A 78 6.21 5.39 3.64
C SER A 78 6.54 4.11 2.88
N LEU A 79 7.82 3.75 2.76
CA LEU A 79 8.24 2.51 2.10
C LEU A 79 7.71 1.27 2.81
N ILE A 80 7.76 1.25 4.15
CA ILE A 80 7.22 0.14 4.94
C ILE A 80 5.69 0.08 4.78
N ALA A 81 5.01 1.20 4.88
CA ALA A 81 3.55 1.27 4.72
C ALA A 81 3.07 0.84 3.33
N LEU A 82 3.87 1.06 2.29
CA LEU A 82 3.58 0.67 0.91
C LEU A 82 3.86 -0.81 0.62
N THR A 83 4.68 -1.47 1.44
CA THR A 83 5.08 -2.87 1.23
C THR A 83 3.89 -3.84 1.13
N PRO A 84 2.86 -3.81 2.02
CA PRO A 84 1.74 -4.73 1.93
C PRO A 84 0.92 -4.59 0.64
N VAL A 85 0.78 -3.39 0.10
CA VAL A 85 0.14 -3.18 -1.20
C VAL A 85 0.89 -3.93 -2.28
N GLN A 86 2.20 -3.79 -2.31
CA GLN A 86 3.05 -4.40 -3.32
C GLN A 86 3.14 -5.91 -3.15
N CYS A 87 3.28 -6.43 -1.92
CA CYS A 87 3.41 -7.86 -1.71
C CYS A 87 2.11 -8.63 -1.93
N PHE A 88 0.98 -8.11 -1.41
CA PHE A 88 -0.27 -8.88 -1.26
C PHE A 88 -1.40 -8.42 -2.17
N PHE A 89 -1.32 -7.22 -2.74
CA PHE A 89 -2.38 -6.61 -3.54
C PHE A 89 -1.92 -6.23 -4.95
N ASP A 90 -0.75 -6.74 -5.37
CA ASP A 90 -0.18 -6.45 -6.68
C ASP A 90 -1.07 -6.96 -7.84
N ASN A 91 -1.87 -8.00 -7.60
CA ASN A 91 -2.82 -8.52 -8.59
C ASN A 91 -3.87 -7.48 -9.04
N ASN A 92 -4.05 -6.37 -8.32
CA ASN A 92 -4.87 -5.25 -8.76
C ASN A 92 -4.48 -4.72 -10.16
N TRP A 93 -3.19 -4.81 -10.54
CA TRP A 93 -2.72 -4.42 -11.86
C TRP A 93 -3.28 -5.31 -12.98
N ASN A 94 -3.58 -6.55 -12.67
CA ASN A 94 -4.10 -7.52 -13.62
C ASN A 94 -5.63 -7.47 -13.74
N LEU A 95 -6.33 -6.83 -12.79
CA LEU A 95 -7.79 -6.85 -12.73
C LEU A 95 -8.43 -6.36 -14.04
N ARG A 96 -7.96 -5.25 -14.57
CA ARG A 96 -8.47 -4.67 -15.82
C ARG A 96 -8.36 -5.62 -17.00
N PHE A 97 -7.24 -6.34 -17.11
CA PHE A 97 -7.02 -7.30 -18.21
C PHE A 97 -7.94 -8.48 -18.09
N GLN A 98 -8.10 -9.03 -16.89
CA GLN A 98 -9.01 -10.14 -16.62
C GLN A 98 -10.49 -9.77 -16.87
N VAL A 99 -10.87 -8.53 -16.54
CA VAL A 99 -12.24 -8.03 -16.80
C VAL A 99 -12.46 -7.82 -18.29
N GLN A 100 -11.51 -7.22 -19.00
CA GLN A 100 -11.63 -6.92 -20.44
C GLN A 100 -11.59 -8.18 -21.31
N SER A 101 -10.76 -9.19 -20.94
CA SER A 101 -10.71 -10.48 -21.67
C SER A 101 -11.89 -11.41 -21.37
N GLY A 102 -12.72 -11.09 -20.37
CA GLY A 102 -13.77 -12.01 -19.90
C GLY A 102 -13.27 -13.10 -18.93
N ASP A 103 -11.96 -13.25 -18.73
CA ASP A 103 -11.37 -14.30 -17.90
C ASP A 103 -11.67 -14.14 -16.41
N PHE A 104 -12.14 -12.96 -15.99
CA PHE A 104 -12.50 -12.70 -14.59
C PHE A 104 -13.59 -13.64 -14.09
N ILE A 105 -14.43 -14.20 -14.97
CA ILE A 105 -15.50 -15.13 -14.65
C ILE A 105 -15.03 -16.35 -13.88
N LYS A 106 -13.79 -16.83 -14.12
CA LYS A 106 -13.21 -18.00 -13.43
C LYS A 106 -13.17 -17.82 -11.91
N TYR A 107 -13.10 -16.56 -11.41
CA TYR A 107 -13.13 -16.26 -10.00
C TYR A 107 -14.54 -16.31 -9.41
N CYS A 108 -15.56 -15.97 -10.21
CA CYS A 108 -16.95 -15.94 -9.78
C CYS A 108 -17.52 -17.34 -9.55
N PHE A 109 -17.07 -18.35 -10.32
CA PHE A 109 -17.53 -19.73 -10.18
C PHE A 109 -16.92 -20.47 -8.99
N ARG A 110 -15.90 -19.94 -8.36
CA ARG A 110 -15.28 -20.62 -7.22
C ARG A 110 -16.07 -20.39 -5.93
N PRO A 111 -16.29 -21.44 -5.13
CA PRO A 111 -17.05 -21.34 -3.88
C PRO A 111 -16.19 -20.73 -2.75
N ILE A 112 -15.46 -19.65 -3.03
CA ILE A 112 -14.56 -18.90 -2.13
C ILE A 112 -14.86 -17.41 -2.33
N ASN A 113 -14.49 -16.56 -1.36
CA ASN A 113 -14.60 -15.12 -1.54
C ASN A 113 -13.75 -14.69 -2.76
N VAL A 114 -14.39 -14.04 -3.74
CA VAL A 114 -13.78 -13.65 -5.02
C VAL A 114 -12.59 -12.71 -4.80
N PHE A 115 -12.77 -11.70 -3.96
CA PHE A 115 -11.71 -10.74 -3.63
C PHE A 115 -10.48 -11.42 -3.02
N PHE A 116 -10.70 -12.26 -2.00
CA PHE A 116 -9.62 -13.01 -1.36
C PHE A 116 -8.87 -13.89 -2.36
N TYR A 117 -9.61 -14.67 -3.17
CA TYR A 117 -8.98 -15.57 -4.11
C TYR A 117 -8.18 -14.81 -5.17
N PHE A 118 -8.77 -13.75 -5.74
CA PHE A 118 -8.11 -12.91 -6.73
C PHE A 118 -6.81 -12.29 -6.17
N MET A 119 -6.85 -11.67 -4.98
CA MET A 119 -5.66 -11.07 -4.37
C MET A 119 -4.60 -12.11 -4.00
N SER A 120 -5.00 -13.34 -3.67
CA SER A 120 -4.07 -14.40 -3.28
C SER A 120 -3.23 -14.95 -4.42
N GLU A 121 -3.61 -14.75 -5.69
CA GLU A 121 -2.93 -15.38 -6.83
C GLU A 121 -1.53 -14.84 -7.09
N VAL A 122 -1.26 -13.60 -6.70
CA VAL A 122 0.04 -12.96 -6.94
C VAL A 122 0.62 -12.48 -5.61
N PHE A 123 1.85 -12.89 -5.33
CA PHE A 123 2.66 -12.36 -4.24
C PHE A 123 3.95 -11.77 -4.80
N ASP A 124 4.11 -10.43 -4.75
CA ASP A 124 5.33 -9.82 -5.26
C ASP A 124 6.45 -9.79 -4.21
N VAL A 125 7.45 -10.66 -4.42
CA VAL A 125 8.61 -10.78 -3.54
C VAL A 125 9.48 -9.52 -3.55
N LYS A 126 9.42 -8.71 -4.62
CA LYS A 126 10.16 -7.44 -4.72
C LYS A 126 9.80 -6.48 -3.58
N GLY A 127 8.55 -6.52 -3.10
CA GLY A 127 8.14 -5.75 -1.94
C GLY A 127 8.95 -6.03 -0.68
N LEU A 128 9.52 -7.24 -0.52
CA LEU A 128 10.40 -7.54 0.60
C LEU A 128 11.72 -6.76 0.53
N GLY A 129 12.24 -6.52 -0.67
CA GLY A 129 13.40 -5.64 -0.88
C GLY A 129 13.11 -4.20 -0.49
N GLN A 130 11.91 -3.70 -0.85
CA GLN A 130 11.43 -2.40 -0.41
C GLN A 130 11.29 -2.32 1.10
N LEU A 131 10.75 -3.38 1.75
CA LEU A 131 10.63 -3.47 3.20
C LEU A 131 12.00 -3.36 3.88
N ALA A 132 12.98 -4.14 3.43
CA ALA A 132 14.32 -4.13 3.99
C ALA A 132 14.97 -2.74 3.89
N PHE A 133 14.86 -2.10 2.72
CA PHE A 133 15.36 -0.73 2.51
C PHE A 133 14.61 0.29 3.39
N GLY A 134 13.29 0.19 3.48
CA GLY A 134 12.45 1.06 4.30
C GLY A 134 12.78 0.93 5.78
N VAL A 135 12.94 -0.29 6.29
CA VAL A 135 13.35 -0.54 7.68
C VAL A 135 14.75 0.03 7.94
N GLY A 136 15.71 -0.20 7.06
CA GLY A 136 17.06 0.37 7.20
C GLY A 136 17.05 1.90 7.27
N THR A 137 16.30 2.53 6.36
CA THR A 137 16.15 4.00 6.32
C THR A 137 15.44 4.53 7.58
N LEU A 138 14.37 3.86 8.02
CA LEU A 138 13.62 4.25 9.22
C LEU A 138 14.50 4.15 10.48
N VAL A 139 15.22 3.04 10.64
CA VAL A 139 16.12 2.84 11.80
C VAL A 139 17.24 3.85 11.79
N TYR A 140 17.84 4.13 10.64
CA TYR A 140 18.86 5.16 10.50
C TYR A 140 18.34 6.53 10.94
N ALA A 141 17.16 6.92 10.45
CA ALA A 141 16.53 8.18 10.82
C ALA A 141 16.18 8.21 12.33
N TRP A 142 15.61 7.11 12.85
CA TRP A 142 15.22 6.98 14.25
C TRP A 142 16.37 7.24 15.22
N VAL A 143 17.53 6.61 14.96
CA VAL A 143 18.73 6.74 15.79
C VAL A 143 19.27 8.18 15.77
N ASN A 144 19.29 8.81 14.58
CA ASN A 144 19.82 10.17 14.44
C ASN A 144 18.89 11.26 14.99
N ILE A 145 17.57 11.03 15.01
CA ILE A 145 16.59 11.93 15.66
C ILE A 145 16.66 11.76 17.19
N GLY A 146 17.06 10.58 17.69
CA GLY A 146 17.10 10.30 19.13
C GLY A 146 15.72 9.95 19.71
N ILE A 147 14.81 9.36 18.93
CA ILE A 147 13.47 8.98 19.42
C ILE A 147 13.60 7.90 20.49
N PRO A 148 12.98 8.07 21.67
CA PRO A 148 13.09 7.09 22.76
C PRO A 148 12.42 5.76 22.37
N VAL A 149 13.13 4.64 22.63
CA VAL A 149 12.60 3.29 22.37
C VAL A 149 11.81 2.85 23.59
N THR A 150 10.54 3.23 23.67
CA THR A 150 9.60 2.79 24.71
C THR A 150 8.58 1.83 24.14
N PRO A 151 8.01 0.90 24.97
CA PRO A 151 6.97 0.00 24.50
C PRO A 151 5.76 0.73 23.87
N LEU A 152 5.44 1.91 24.38
CA LEU A 152 4.34 2.75 23.86
C LEU A 152 4.65 3.27 22.45
N VAL A 153 5.88 3.78 22.23
CA VAL A 153 6.29 4.30 20.92
C VAL A 153 6.35 3.18 19.88
N ILE A 154 6.83 2.00 20.25
CA ILE A 154 6.81 0.82 19.36
C ILE A 154 5.38 0.37 19.06
N ALA A 155 4.48 0.37 20.05
CA ALA A 155 3.07 0.05 19.81
C ALA A 155 2.41 1.06 18.87
N LYS A 156 2.66 2.37 19.05
CA LYS A 156 2.23 3.43 18.12
C LYS A 156 2.78 3.16 16.71
N LEU A 157 4.07 2.89 16.57
CA LEU A 157 4.70 2.61 15.27
C LEU A 157 4.00 1.47 14.54
N ILE A 158 3.81 0.33 15.20
CA ILE A 158 3.16 -0.85 14.61
C ILE A 158 1.72 -0.52 14.21
N LEU A 159 0.94 0.10 15.10
CA LEU A 159 -0.44 0.46 14.84
C LEU A 159 -0.55 1.39 13.63
N PHE A 160 0.25 2.44 13.58
CA PHE A 160 0.22 3.41 12.50
C PHE A 160 0.75 2.84 11.18
N LEU A 161 1.78 1.98 11.18
CA LEU A 161 2.24 1.30 9.97
C LEU A 161 1.16 0.38 9.38
N LEU A 162 0.48 -0.40 10.22
CA LEU A 162 -0.60 -1.28 9.77
C LEU A 162 -1.75 -0.47 9.17
N THR A 163 -2.17 0.59 9.83
CA THR A 163 -3.29 1.41 9.35
C THR A 163 -2.93 2.27 8.14
N ALA A 164 -1.72 2.77 8.06
CA ALA A 164 -1.17 3.44 6.87
C ALA A 164 -1.17 2.53 5.64
N SER A 165 -0.79 1.26 5.83
CA SER A 165 -0.88 0.25 4.76
C SER A 165 -2.31 0.07 4.27
N LEU A 166 -3.30 0.07 5.17
CA LEU A 166 -4.72 -0.06 4.80
C LEU A 166 -5.20 1.11 3.94
N PHE A 167 -4.74 2.34 4.20
CA PHE A 167 -5.05 3.49 3.35
C PHE A 167 -4.57 3.28 1.92
N MET A 168 -3.31 2.88 1.74
CA MET A 168 -2.77 2.69 0.40
C MET A 168 -3.43 1.50 -0.32
N ILE A 169 -3.69 0.40 0.40
CA ILE A 169 -4.46 -0.73 -0.14
C ILE A 169 -5.85 -0.25 -0.59
N ALA A 170 -6.51 0.58 0.22
CA ALA A 170 -7.83 1.11 -0.11
C ALA A 170 -7.83 1.95 -1.39
N ILE A 171 -6.85 2.86 -1.54
CA ILE A 171 -6.70 3.69 -2.73
C ILE A 171 -6.49 2.82 -3.97
N MET A 172 -5.59 1.85 -3.89
CA MET A 172 -5.27 0.98 -5.03
C MET A 172 -6.42 0.02 -5.38
N ASN A 173 -7.12 -0.53 -4.38
CA ASN A 173 -8.31 -1.35 -4.59
C ASN A 173 -9.44 -0.57 -5.26
N ALA A 174 -9.70 0.65 -4.79
CA ALA A 174 -10.73 1.50 -5.37
C ALA A 174 -10.38 1.88 -6.82
N ALA A 175 -9.13 2.25 -7.07
CA ALA A 175 -8.63 2.55 -8.42
C ALA A 175 -8.76 1.35 -9.36
N ALA A 176 -8.34 0.16 -8.92
CA ALA A 176 -8.46 -1.06 -9.71
C ALA A 176 -9.93 -1.39 -10.04
N ALA A 177 -10.81 -1.28 -9.04
CA ALA A 177 -12.23 -1.62 -9.18
C ALA A 177 -12.95 -0.77 -10.24
N THR A 178 -12.45 0.42 -10.59
CA THR A 178 -13.07 1.25 -11.64
C THR A 178 -13.19 0.53 -12.98
N CYS A 179 -12.36 -0.49 -13.23
CA CYS A 179 -12.41 -1.27 -14.48
C CYS A 179 -13.71 -2.04 -14.69
N PHE A 180 -14.49 -2.29 -13.64
CA PHE A 180 -15.80 -2.93 -13.76
C PHE A 180 -16.85 -2.01 -14.40
N TRP A 181 -16.63 -0.70 -14.45
CA TRP A 181 -17.57 0.29 -15.00
C TRP A 181 -17.02 1.06 -16.18
N ILE A 182 -15.68 1.25 -16.24
CA ILE A 182 -15.05 2.14 -17.21
C ILE A 182 -14.04 1.36 -18.03
N VAL A 183 -14.30 1.25 -19.34
CA VAL A 183 -13.32 0.71 -20.29
C VAL A 183 -12.13 1.69 -20.35
N GLY A 184 -10.91 1.16 -20.27
CA GLY A 184 -9.70 1.99 -20.27
C GLY A 184 -9.30 2.58 -18.91
N SER A 185 -9.97 2.20 -17.81
CA SER A 185 -9.68 2.68 -16.43
C SER A 185 -8.26 2.40 -15.93
N GLY A 186 -7.43 1.72 -16.69
CA GLY A 186 -6.04 1.46 -16.32
C GLY A 186 -5.24 2.73 -16.00
N TYR A 187 -5.59 3.85 -16.61
CA TYR A 187 -4.98 5.15 -16.29
C TYR A 187 -5.28 5.61 -14.86
N VAL A 188 -6.46 5.29 -14.31
CA VAL A 188 -6.81 5.60 -12.90
C VAL A 188 -5.83 4.91 -11.95
N MET A 189 -5.54 3.62 -12.20
CA MET A 189 -4.54 2.87 -11.44
C MET A 189 -3.16 3.52 -11.51
N VAL A 190 -2.72 3.89 -12.71
CA VAL A 190 -1.41 4.54 -12.92
C VAL A 190 -1.33 5.87 -12.18
N ILE A 191 -2.36 6.71 -12.28
CA ILE A 191 -2.40 8.03 -11.61
C ILE A 191 -2.35 7.84 -10.09
N MET A 192 -3.19 6.96 -9.52
CA MET A 192 -3.21 6.70 -8.08
C MET A 192 -1.87 6.13 -7.60
N PHE A 193 -1.26 5.25 -8.39
CA PHE A 193 0.07 4.74 -8.08
C PHE A 193 1.16 5.81 -8.10
N ARG A 194 1.08 6.79 -9.00
CA ARG A 194 2.02 7.94 -9.01
C ARG A 194 1.85 8.84 -7.79
N PHE A 195 0.63 8.99 -7.31
CA PHE A 195 0.39 9.79 -6.10
C PHE A 195 1.09 9.21 -4.85
N LYS A 196 1.39 7.90 -4.79
CA LYS A 196 2.16 7.33 -3.67
C LYS A 196 3.52 8.00 -3.45
N ASP A 197 4.12 8.54 -4.52
CA ASP A 197 5.43 9.18 -4.43
C ASP A 197 5.39 10.47 -3.61
N PHE A 198 4.20 11.04 -3.39
CA PHE A 198 4.01 12.19 -2.50
C PHE A 198 3.93 11.79 -1.01
N ALA A 199 3.72 10.50 -0.69
CA ALA A 199 3.64 10.04 0.70
C ALA A 199 4.92 10.28 1.50
N LYS A 200 6.07 10.33 0.84
CA LYS A 200 7.38 10.60 1.46
C LYS A 200 7.61 12.07 1.85
N TYR A 201 6.70 12.97 1.47
CA TYR A 201 6.79 14.39 1.77
C TYR A 201 5.76 14.79 2.83
N PRO A 202 6.12 15.67 3.78
CA PRO A 202 5.15 16.15 4.75
C PRO A 202 4.07 17.00 4.08
N SER A 203 2.82 16.76 4.47
CA SER A 203 1.67 17.50 3.92
C SER A 203 1.76 19.02 4.15
N SER A 204 2.57 19.46 5.13
CA SER A 204 2.81 20.87 5.41
C SER A 204 3.58 21.63 4.32
N ILE A 205 4.30 20.92 3.44
CA ILE A 205 4.99 21.53 2.30
C ILE A 205 4.00 21.97 1.21
N PHE A 206 2.87 21.27 1.10
CA PHE A 206 1.87 21.55 0.09
C PHE A 206 0.93 22.67 0.53
N HIS A 207 0.67 23.63 -0.35
CA HIS A 207 -0.22 24.74 -0.10
C HIS A 207 -1.60 24.57 -0.75
N GLY A 208 -2.63 25.18 -0.14
CA GLY A 208 -3.97 25.32 -0.70
C GLY A 208 -4.60 24.00 -1.14
N ILE A 209 -4.96 23.93 -2.39
CA ILE A 209 -5.70 22.84 -3.01
C ILE A 209 -5.00 21.48 -2.90
N PHE A 210 -3.68 21.43 -3.04
CA PHE A 210 -2.92 20.18 -2.96
C PHE A 210 -2.94 19.58 -1.55
N ARG A 211 -2.90 20.42 -0.51
CA ARG A 211 -3.03 19.94 0.87
C ARG A 211 -4.40 19.34 1.13
N ILE A 212 -5.46 19.96 0.63
CA ILE A 212 -6.84 19.43 0.72
C ILE A 212 -6.95 18.14 -0.09
N LEU A 213 -6.42 18.11 -1.30
CA LEU A 213 -6.43 16.93 -2.17
C LEU A 213 -5.78 15.74 -1.48
N PHE A 214 -4.55 15.90 -0.94
CA PHE A 214 -3.78 14.81 -0.33
C PHE A 214 -4.25 14.43 1.08
N THR A 215 -5.09 15.24 1.70
CA THR A 215 -5.65 14.94 3.02
C THR A 215 -7.04 14.30 2.92
N PHE A 216 -7.91 14.79 2.02
CA PHE A 216 -9.32 14.43 2.03
C PHE A 216 -9.79 13.69 0.78
N VAL A 217 -9.25 14.01 -0.40
CA VAL A 217 -9.69 13.39 -1.67
C VAL A 217 -8.90 12.12 -1.97
N ILE A 218 -7.59 12.22 -1.96
CA ILE A 218 -6.66 11.10 -2.11
C ILE A 218 -5.81 11.05 -0.85
N PRO A 219 -6.25 10.35 0.23
CA PRO A 219 -5.72 10.55 1.58
C PRO A 219 -4.30 10.01 1.78
N ILE A 220 -3.37 10.44 0.93
CA ILE A 220 -1.96 10.02 0.93
C ILE A 220 -1.22 10.56 2.16
N ALA A 221 -1.61 11.70 2.70
CA ALA A 221 -1.03 12.24 3.92
C ALA A 221 -1.18 11.26 5.12
N PHE A 222 -2.18 10.38 5.10
CA PHE A 222 -2.37 9.34 6.11
C PHE A 222 -1.46 8.12 5.92
N VAL A 223 -0.73 8.04 4.80
CA VAL A 223 0.21 6.93 4.57
C VAL A 223 1.52 7.13 5.35
N ALA A 224 1.98 8.37 5.53
CA ALA A 224 3.19 8.62 6.31
C ALA A 224 3.12 9.88 7.18
N TYR A 225 2.65 11.01 6.68
CA TYR A 225 2.75 12.29 7.37
C TYR A 225 2.03 12.31 8.72
N TYR A 226 0.71 12.09 8.76
CA TYR A 226 -0.03 12.09 10.03
C TYR A 226 0.45 10.99 10.99
N PRO A 227 0.67 9.73 10.57
CA PRO A 227 1.25 8.72 11.43
C PRO A 227 2.60 9.09 12.03
N SER A 228 3.49 9.71 11.26
CA SER A 228 4.81 10.10 11.72
C SER A 228 4.76 11.18 12.79
N LEU A 229 3.81 12.14 12.71
CA LEU A 229 3.62 13.18 13.75
C LEU A 229 3.34 12.58 15.12
N ALA A 230 2.62 11.45 15.20
CA ALA A 230 2.32 10.78 16.47
C ALA A 230 3.55 10.13 17.12
N ILE A 231 4.58 9.83 16.33
CA ILE A 231 5.80 9.16 16.77
C ILE A 231 6.90 10.19 17.04
N LEU A 232 7.00 11.23 16.21
CA LEU A 232 7.97 12.31 16.33
C LEU A 232 7.64 13.30 17.46
N GLU A 233 6.51 13.12 18.15
CA GLU A 233 6.04 13.94 19.26
C GLU A 233 6.12 15.45 18.96
N SER A 234 5.67 15.84 17.76
CA SER A 234 5.53 17.25 17.36
C SER A 234 4.71 18.03 18.39
N GLU A 235 5.12 19.25 18.73
CA GLU A 235 4.48 20.12 19.74
C GLU A 235 2.97 20.31 19.54
N SER A 236 2.48 20.16 18.32
CA SER A 236 1.06 20.20 17.97
C SER A 236 0.66 19.04 17.06
N VAL A 237 0.26 17.91 17.65
CA VAL A 237 -0.24 16.76 16.89
C VAL A 237 -1.71 16.99 16.50
N PRO A 238 -2.05 17.14 15.22
CA PRO A 238 -3.42 17.34 14.77
C PRO A 238 -4.34 16.19 15.20
N VAL A 239 -5.60 16.48 15.49
CA VAL A 239 -6.62 15.46 15.82
C VAL A 239 -6.74 14.39 14.73
N LEU A 240 -6.56 14.79 13.45
CA LEU A 240 -6.55 13.86 12.32
C LEU A 240 -5.55 12.72 12.48
N THR A 241 -4.41 12.96 13.14
CA THR A 241 -3.42 11.92 13.41
C THR A 241 -4.00 10.78 14.23
N TRP A 242 -4.73 11.10 15.28
CA TRP A 242 -5.34 10.10 16.17
C TRP A 242 -6.54 9.40 15.53
N CYS A 243 -7.21 10.04 14.56
CA CYS A 243 -8.26 9.43 13.78
C CYS A 243 -7.72 8.47 12.69
N ALA A 244 -6.44 8.57 12.32
CA ALA A 244 -5.85 7.80 11.23
C ALA A 244 -6.08 6.28 11.37
N PRO A 245 -5.90 5.62 12.53
CA PRO A 245 -6.14 4.19 12.65
C PRO A 245 -7.57 3.77 12.32
N ALA A 246 -8.56 4.49 12.84
CA ALA A 246 -9.97 4.20 12.57
C ALA A 246 -10.34 4.47 11.10
N LEU A 247 -9.85 5.58 10.55
CA LEU A 247 -10.07 5.93 9.15
C LEU A 247 -9.44 4.92 8.19
N GLY A 248 -8.23 4.41 8.48
CA GLY A 248 -7.57 3.40 7.64
C GLY A 248 -8.40 2.12 7.51
N VAL A 249 -8.95 1.63 8.63
CA VAL A 249 -9.86 0.47 8.63
C VAL A 249 -11.14 0.77 7.86
N LEU A 250 -11.73 1.95 8.06
CA LEU A 250 -12.95 2.38 7.37
C LEU A 250 -12.73 2.45 5.84
N PHE A 251 -11.66 3.11 5.40
CA PHE A 251 -11.34 3.25 3.97
C PHE A 251 -11.09 1.89 3.32
N PHE A 252 -10.36 0.99 3.99
CA PHE A 252 -10.18 -0.37 3.50
C PHE A 252 -11.52 -1.11 3.36
N TYR A 253 -12.39 -1.02 4.35
CA TYR A 253 -13.72 -1.64 4.30
C TYR A 253 -14.56 -1.07 3.15
N LEU A 254 -14.57 0.25 2.97
CA LEU A 254 -15.30 0.91 1.87
C LEU A 254 -14.75 0.50 0.50
N SER A 255 -13.43 0.44 0.34
CA SER A 255 -12.80 0.00 -0.91
C SER A 255 -13.11 -1.46 -1.23
N TYR A 256 -13.12 -2.34 -0.23
CA TYR A 256 -13.56 -3.72 -0.38
C TYR A 256 -15.03 -3.82 -0.83
N LYS A 257 -15.92 -3.03 -0.22
CA LYS A 257 -17.32 -2.98 -0.63
C LYS A 257 -17.49 -2.47 -2.05
N PHE A 258 -16.76 -1.43 -2.41
CA PHE A 258 -16.76 -0.87 -3.76
C PHE A 258 -16.27 -1.90 -4.79
N TRP A 259 -15.20 -2.61 -4.50
CA TRP A 259 -14.67 -3.69 -5.33
C TRP A 259 -15.71 -4.82 -5.51
N MET A 260 -16.34 -5.25 -4.41
CA MET A 260 -17.40 -6.28 -4.45
C MET A 260 -18.69 -5.82 -5.15
N LEU A 261 -18.97 -4.51 -5.16
CA LEU A 261 -20.04 -3.92 -5.97
C LEU A 261 -19.71 -4.08 -7.47
N GLY A 262 -18.45 -3.84 -7.86
CA GLY A 262 -17.98 -4.08 -9.22
C GLY A 262 -18.18 -5.51 -9.67
N VAL A 263 -17.79 -6.46 -8.82
CA VAL A 263 -18.00 -7.90 -9.11
C VAL A 263 -19.48 -8.23 -9.34
N ARG A 264 -20.39 -7.63 -8.59
CA ARG A 264 -21.84 -7.87 -8.75
C ARG A 264 -22.41 -7.27 -10.04
N LYS A 265 -21.78 -6.21 -10.55
CA LYS A 265 -22.16 -5.55 -11.80
C LYS A 265 -21.38 -6.05 -13.02
N TYR A 266 -20.45 -6.99 -12.80
CA TYR A 266 -19.71 -7.58 -13.88
C TYR A 266 -20.66 -8.44 -14.72
N ASP A 267 -21.12 -7.86 -15.82
CA ASP A 267 -21.92 -8.55 -16.80
C ASP A 267 -21.00 -9.32 -17.74
N PHE A 268 -21.36 -10.53 -17.99
CA PHE A 268 -20.69 -11.43 -18.90
C PHE A 268 -20.82 -10.90 -20.32
N THR A 269 -19.91 -10.06 -20.76
CA THR A 269 -19.77 -9.80 -22.19
C THR A 269 -18.98 -10.96 -22.79
N GLY A 270 -19.68 -12.09 -22.95
CA GLY A 270 -19.23 -13.17 -23.81
C GLY A 270 -19.32 -12.68 -25.25
N SER A 271 -18.22 -12.19 -25.79
CA SER A 271 -18.05 -12.05 -27.25
C SER A 271 -17.13 -13.15 -27.72
#